data_a4645e4ee3bfd17f33cdc5544d7f8939
#
_entry.id   a4645e4ee3bfd17f33cdc5544d7f8939
#
_cell.length_a   1.000
_cell.length_b   1.000
_cell.length_c   1.000
_cell.angle_alpha   90.00
_cell.angle_beta   90.00
_cell.angle_gamma   90.00
#
_symmetry.space_group_name_H-M   'P 1'
#
loop_
_entity.id
_entity.type
_entity.pdbx_description
1 polymer ?
#
loop_
_entity_poly.entity_id
_entity_poly.type
_entity_poly.pdbx_seq_one_letter_code
_entity_poly.pdbx_strand_id
1 'polypeptide(L)'
;MLYGICFWLLNKNKDNILLDNSGIEMFEALNPQGKLFTILVDLSTYYKISYGDKVFIIRKEAMKVIEGSFLEIGTLVSVVASGKQAIIKDRYWHFKDSKPFYILLGSSRRFFEEELLYEERNINM
;
A
#
# COMPACT_ATOMS: atom_id res chain seq x y z
N MET A 1 8.43 -10.97 -0.65
CA MET A 1 7.76 -10.02 -1.54
C MET A 1 8.25 -8.62 -1.25
N LEU A 2 8.35 -7.78 -2.26
CA LEU A 2 8.83 -6.41 -2.08
C LEU A 2 7.69 -5.42 -2.08
N TYR A 3 7.84 -4.41 -1.25
CA TYR A 3 6.90 -3.30 -1.13
C TYR A 3 7.67 -1.99 -1.21
N GLY A 4 6.97 -0.92 -1.57
CA GLY A 4 7.59 0.39 -1.65
C GLY A 4 6.80 1.43 -0.88
N ILE A 5 7.52 2.23 -0.09
CA ILE A 5 6.96 3.40 0.57
C ILE A 5 7.21 4.59 -0.34
N CYS A 6 6.16 5.32 -0.65
CA CYS A 6 6.28 6.45 -1.57
C CYS A 6 6.74 7.71 -0.86
N PHE A 7 7.79 8.35 -1.42
CA PHE A 7 8.29 9.65 -0.97
C PHE A 7 7.95 10.76 -1.97
N TRP A 8 7.06 10.48 -2.87
CA TRP A 8 6.83 11.34 -4.02
C TRP A 8 6.60 12.81 -3.65
N LEU A 9 5.84 13.06 -2.58
CA LEU A 9 5.52 14.45 -2.21
C LEU A 9 6.72 15.22 -1.68
N LEU A 10 7.82 14.54 -1.37
CA LEU A 10 9.06 15.19 -0.97
C LEU A 10 9.89 15.60 -2.17
N ASN A 11 9.52 15.15 -3.35
CA ASN A 11 10.21 15.42 -4.59
C ASN A 11 9.44 16.47 -5.39
N LYS A 12 10.13 17.56 -5.75
CA LYS A 12 9.51 18.64 -6.50
C LYS A 12 9.33 18.33 -7.98
N ASN A 13 9.95 17.28 -8.48
CA ASN A 13 9.92 16.92 -9.90
C ASN A 13 8.81 15.91 -10.19
N LYS A 14 7.63 16.16 -9.66
CA LYS A 14 6.51 15.23 -9.81
C LYS A 14 6.10 14.96 -11.26
N ASP A 15 6.46 15.84 -12.18
CA ASP A 15 6.13 15.67 -13.59
C ASP A 15 6.83 14.47 -14.21
N ASN A 16 7.91 14.00 -13.59
CA ASN A 16 8.71 12.90 -14.10
C ASN A 16 8.67 11.65 -13.24
N ILE A 17 7.80 11.64 -12.24
CA ILE A 17 7.80 10.52 -11.29
C ILE A 17 7.25 9.24 -11.90
N LEU A 18 6.24 9.35 -12.74
CA LEU A 18 5.67 8.21 -13.43
C LEU A 18 6.22 8.10 -14.84
N LEU A 19 6.31 6.89 -15.35
CA LEU A 19 6.73 6.64 -16.72
C LEU A 19 5.75 7.27 -17.71
N ASP A 20 4.47 7.20 -17.39
CA ASP A 20 3.41 7.77 -18.21
C ASP A 20 2.63 8.76 -17.36
N ASN A 21 2.78 10.05 -17.66
CA ASN A 21 2.13 11.09 -16.89
C ASN A 21 0.60 11.12 -17.04
N SER A 22 0.03 10.34 -17.95
CA SER A 22 -1.43 10.28 -18.05
C SER A 22 -2.07 9.73 -16.78
N GLY A 23 -1.32 8.99 -15.97
CA GLY A 23 -1.80 8.47 -14.70
C GLY A 23 -1.57 9.36 -13.49
N ILE A 24 -0.97 10.53 -13.68
CA ILE A 24 -0.52 11.34 -12.54
C ILE A 24 -1.69 11.83 -11.68
N GLU A 25 -2.81 12.20 -12.28
CA GLU A 25 -3.96 12.67 -11.51
C GLU A 25 -4.53 11.57 -10.62
N MET A 26 -4.61 10.35 -11.14
CA MET A 26 -5.07 9.21 -10.37
C MET A 26 -4.09 8.90 -9.23
N PHE A 27 -2.80 9.00 -9.51
CA PHE A 27 -1.77 8.78 -8.51
C PHE A 27 -1.84 9.83 -7.40
N GLU A 28 -1.97 11.10 -7.77
CA GLU A 28 -2.11 12.19 -6.80
C GLU A 28 -3.38 12.04 -5.96
N ALA A 29 -4.47 11.57 -6.56
CA ALA A 29 -5.73 11.39 -5.87
C ALA A 29 -5.65 10.33 -4.77
N LEU A 30 -4.68 9.43 -4.84
CA LEU A 30 -4.46 8.45 -3.77
C LEU A 30 -3.82 9.04 -2.53
N ASN A 31 -3.29 10.28 -2.59
CA ASN A 31 -2.47 10.84 -1.52
C ASN A 31 -1.34 9.86 -1.19
N PRO A 32 -0.42 9.63 -2.13
CA PRO A 32 0.46 8.46 -2.07
C PRO A 32 1.54 8.50 -1.01
N GLN A 33 1.88 9.68 -0.50
CA GLN A 33 2.99 9.78 0.45
C GLN A 33 2.72 8.98 1.71
N GLY A 34 3.68 8.14 2.07
CA GLY A 34 3.58 7.29 3.25
C GLY A 34 2.79 6.02 3.04
N LYS A 35 2.12 5.87 1.90
CA LYS A 35 1.40 4.64 1.58
C LYS A 35 2.36 3.54 1.16
N LEU A 36 1.96 2.32 1.45
CA LEU A 36 2.75 1.14 1.16
C LEU A 36 2.18 0.44 -0.07
N PHE A 37 2.94 0.48 -1.15
CA PHE A 37 2.57 -0.12 -2.42
C PHE A 37 3.20 -1.50 -2.56
N THR A 38 2.58 -2.35 -3.35
CA THR A 38 3.18 -3.64 -3.71
C THR A 38 4.04 -3.45 -4.95
N ILE A 39 5.28 -3.92 -4.91
CA ILE A 39 6.15 -3.89 -6.08
C ILE A 39 5.91 -5.17 -6.88
N LEU A 40 5.40 -5.01 -8.09
CA LEU A 40 5.07 -6.13 -8.96
C LEU A 40 6.25 -6.55 -9.82
N VAL A 41 6.96 -5.58 -10.40
CA VAL A 41 8.04 -5.85 -11.35
C VAL A 41 9.14 -4.81 -11.18
N ASP A 42 10.37 -5.26 -11.26
CA ASP A 42 11.55 -4.39 -11.32
C ASP A 42 11.88 -4.12 -12.79
N LEU A 43 11.74 -2.87 -13.21
CA LEU A 43 11.90 -2.47 -14.60
C LEU A 43 13.15 -1.60 -14.80
N SER A 44 14.26 -2.00 -14.24
CA SER A 44 15.53 -1.25 -14.38
C SER A 44 15.49 0.09 -13.62
N THR A 45 15.07 1.19 -14.26
CA THR A 45 15.00 2.51 -13.60
C THR A 45 13.64 2.79 -12.99
N TYR A 46 12.67 1.91 -13.19
CA TYR A 46 11.31 2.05 -12.69
C TYR A 46 10.88 0.79 -11.95
N TYR A 47 9.84 0.96 -11.12
CA TYR A 47 9.08 -0.17 -10.57
C TYR A 47 7.67 -0.13 -11.11
N LYS A 48 7.14 -1.29 -11.45
CA LYS A 48 5.70 -1.43 -11.63
C LYS A 48 5.12 -1.74 -10.27
N ILE A 49 4.19 -0.91 -9.82
CA ILE A 49 3.62 -1.01 -8.48
C ILE A 49 2.11 -1.07 -8.55
N SER A 50 1.50 -1.61 -7.49
CA SER A 50 0.06 -1.63 -7.37
C SER A 50 -0.40 -1.15 -6.00
N TYR A 51 -1.63 -0.63 -5.97
CA TYR A 51 -2.31 -0.24 -4.77
C TYR A 51 -3.78 -0.58 -4.97
N GLY A 52 -4.22 -1.69 -4.38
CA GLY A 52 -5.52 -2.25 -4.70
C GLY A 52 -5.56 -2.69 -6.17
N ASP A 53 -6.53 -2.19 -6.91
CA ASP A 53 -6.70 -2.49 -8.33
C ASP A 53 -5.97 -1.50 -9.25
N LYS A 54 -5.27 -0.54 -8.68
CA LYS A 54 -4.58 0.49 -9.45
C LYS A 54 -3.13 0.14 -9.64
N VAL A 55 -2.61 0.37 -10.84
CA VAL A 55 -1.23 0.03 -11.21
C VAL A 55 -0.55 1.26 -11.77
N PHE A 56 0.71 1.46 -11.38
CA PHE A 56 1.52 2.57 -11.86
C PHE A 56 2.94 2.08 -12.15
N ILE A 57 3.64 2.83 -12.99
CA ILE A 57 5.08 2.61 -13.22
C ILE A 57 5.78 3.86 -12.73
N ILE A 58 6.58 3.72 -11.68
CA ILE A 58 7.14 4.85 -10.94
C ILE A 58 8.66 4.76 -10.90
N ARG A 59 9.32 5.91 -10.86
CA ARG A 59 10.77 5.95 -10.71
C ARG A 59 11.20 5.33 -9.39
N LYS A 60 12.27 4.55 -9.43
CA LYS A 60 12.78 3.89 -8.23
C LYS A 60 13.16 4.87 -7.13
N GLU A 61 13.63 6.06 -7.49
CA GLU A 61 14.03 7.08 -6.50
C GLU A 61 12.87 7.55 -5.64
N ALA A 62 11.64 7.39 -6.10
CA ALA A 62 10.47 7.80 -5.35
C ALA A 62 10.03 6.77 -4.32
N MET A 63 10.69 5.62 -4.28
CA MET A 63 10.29 4.50 -3.44
C MET A 63 11.40 4.09 -2.49
N LYS A 64 11.05 3.86 -1.22
CA LYS A 64 11.89 3.12 -0.30
C LYS A 64 11.40 1.68 -0.26
N VAL A 65 12.26 0.75 -0.61
CA VAL A 65 11.89 -0.67 -0.73
C VAL A 65 11.95 -1.35 0.62
N ILE A 66 10.92 -2.15 0.90
CA ILE A 66 10.81 -2.93 2.12
C ILE A 66 10.44 -4.36 1.74
N GLU A 67 11.13 -5.32 2.32
CA GLU A 67 10.81 -6.72 2.15
C GLU A 67 9.90 -7.19 3.28
N GLY A 68 8.93 -8.03 2.95
CA GLY A 68 8.03 -8.55 3.96
C GLY A 68 6.85 -9.27 3.35
N SER A 69 5.86 -9.52 4.18
CA SER A 69 4.59 -10.09 3.76
C SER A 69 3.50 -9.37 4.54
N PHE A 70 2.75 -8.53 3.85
CA PHE A 70 1.75 -7.66 4.48
C PHE A 70 0.37 -7.92 3.89
N LEU A 71 -0.66 -7.55 4.65
CA LEU A 71 -2.04 -7.71 4.18
C LEU A 71 -2.30 -6.79 3.00
N GLU A 72 -3.04 -7.29 2.02
CA GLU A 72 -3.33 -6.54 0.80
C GLU A 72 -4.58 -5.68 0.93
N ILE A 73 -4.60 -4.58 0.18
CA ILE A 73 -5.80 -3.76 0.03
C ILE A 73 -6.92 -4.64 -0.52
N GLY A 74 -8.12 -4.51 0.03
CA GLY A 74 -9.26 -5.31 -0.39
C GLY A 74 -9.45 -6.60 0.38
N THR A 75 -8.54 -6.94 1.27
CA THR A 75 -8.64 -8.14 2.09
C THR A 75 -9.71 -7.97 3.17
N LEU A 76 -10.53 -8.99 3.36
CA LEU A 76 -11.49 -9.04 4.46
C LEU A 76 -10.78 -9.49 5.73
N VAL A 77 -10.91 -8.70 6.78
CA VAL A 77 -10.29 -8.98 8.08
C VAL A 77 -11.32 -8.83 9.19
N SER A 78 -11.01 -9.39 10.36
CA SER A 78 -11.79 -9.18 11.58
C SER A 78 -10.96 -8.40 12.58
N VAL A 79 -11.57 -7.44 13.25
CA VAL A 79 -10.91 -6.72 14.34
C VAL A 79 -10.93 -7.63 15.57
N VAL A 80 -9.75 -7.96 16.08
CA VAL A 80 -9.64 -8.90 17.20
C VAL A 80 -10.45 -8.46 18.40
N ALA A 81 -10.40 -7.18 18.75
CA ALA A 81 -11.07 -6.67 19.95
C ALA A 81 -12.59 -6.72 19.89
N SER A 82 -13.18 -6.55 18.70
CA SER A 82 -14.64 -6.44 18.57
C SER A 82 -15.30 -7.56 17.78
N GLY A 83 -14.53 -8.32 17.04
CA GLY A 83 -15.05 -9.32 16.12
C GLY A 83 -15.67 -8.76 14.85
N LYS A 84 -15.68 -7.44 14.70
CA LYS A 84 -16.21 -6.80 13.49
C LYS A 84 -15.39 -7.15 12.28
N GLN A 85 -16.07 -7.42 11.18
CA GLN A 85 -15.41 -7.66 9.90
C GLN A 85 -15.43 -6.42 9.04
N ALA A 86 -14.35 -6.18 8.30
CA ALA A 86 -14.26 -5.07 7.38
C ALA A 86 -13.19 -5.36 6.34
N ILE A 87 -13.19 -4.55 5.29
CA ILE A 87 -12.23 -4.69 4.20
C ILE A 87 -11.14 -3.65 4.38
N ILE A 88 -9.89 -4.03 4.15
CA ILE A 88 -8.77 -3.09 4.17
C ILE A 88 -8.92 -2.11 3.02
N LYS A 89 -9.05 -0.84 3.37
CA LYS A 89 -9.20 0.24 2.41
C LYS A 89 -7.86 0.88 2.05
N ASP A 90 -7.02 1.12 3.06
CA ASP A 90 -5.72 1.75 2.86
C ASP A 90 -4.64 1.06 3.68
N ARG A 91 -3.41 1.21 3.21
CA ARG A 91 -2.24 0.64 3.84
C ARG A 91 -1.13 1.67 3.84
N TYR A 92 -0.61 1.97 5.04
CA TYR A 92 0.44 2.97 5.26
C TYR A 92 1.62 2.34 5.97
N TRP A 93 2.75 3.03 5.92
CA TRP A 93 3.91 2.64 6.71
C TRP A 93 3.99 3.51 7.96
N HIS A 94 4.13 2.86 9.12
CA HIS A 94 4.33 3.55 10.40
C HIS A 94 5.82 3.66 10.65
N PHE A 95 6.37 4.85 10.42
CA PHE A 95 7.83 5.03 10.44
C PHE A 95 8.43 4.80 11.82
N LYS A 96 7.74 5.23 12.87
CA LYS A 96 8.25 5.09 14.23
C LYS A 96 8.42 3.64 14.63
N ASP A 97 7.46 2.80 14.29
CA ASP A 97 7.45 1.39 14.69
C ASP A 97 7.94 0.47 13.57
N SER A 98 8.24 1.02 12.40
CA SER A 98 8.76 0.27 11.25
C SER A 98 7.88 -0.92 10.89
N LYS A 99 6.59 -0.67 10.76
CA LYS A 99 5.61 -1.69 10.38
C LYS A 99 4.41 -1.02 9.72
N PRO A 100 3.62 -1.79 8.96
CA PRO A 100 2.44 -1.20 8.31
C PRO A 100 1.32 -0.96 9.30
N PHE A 101 0.45 -0.01 8.97
CA PHE A 101 -0.86 0.09 9.59
C PHE A 101 -1.92 0.21 8.51
N TYR A 102 -3.14 -0.13 8.88
CA TYR A 102 -4.24 -0.28 7.95
C TYR A 102 -5.42 0.57 8.36
N ILE A 103 -6.12 1.09 7.36
CA ILE A 103 -7.40 1.76 7.54
C ILE A 103 -8.46 0.86 6.95
N LEU A 104 -9.50 0.58 7.70
CA LEU A 104 -10.58 -0.28 7.24
C LEU A 104 -11.70 0.55 6.64
N LEU A 105 -12.41 -0.04 5.68
CA LEU A 105 -13.55 0.62 5.04
C LEU A 105 -14.60 0.96 6.11
N GLY A 106 -15.04 2.21 6.12
CA GLY A 106 -16.03 2.67 7.09
C GLY A 106 -15.44 3.15 8.41
N SER A 107 -14.12 3.19 8.54
CA SER A 107 -13.45 3.63 9.76
C SER A 107 -12.28 4.55 9.41
N SER A 108 -11.97 5.47 10.31
CA SER A 108 -10.77 6.30 10.19
C SER A 108 -9.68 5.88 11.18
N ARG A 109 -9.95 4.86 11.99
CA ARG A 109 -9.00 4.38 12.98
C ARG A 109 -7.86 3.61 12.33
N ARG A 110 -6.65 3.75 12.88
CA ARG A 110 -5.49 2.97 12.47
C ARG A 110 -5.48 1.61 13.17
N PHE A 111 -5.15 0.58 12.42
CA PHE A 111 -4.98 -0.75 12.97
C PHE A 111 -3.63 -1.30 12.58
N PHE A 112 -2.90 -1.84 13.54
CA PHE A 112 -1.71 -2.64 13.23
C PHE A 112 -2.15 -4.07 12.93
N GLU A 113 -1.26 -4.82 12.30
CA GLU A 113 -1.59 -6.16 11.83
C GLU A 113 -1.99 -7.09 12.97
N GLU A 114 -1.37 -6.94 14.14
CA GLU A 114 -1.70 -7.77 15.31
C GLU A 114 -3.09 -7.50 15.86
N GLU A 115 -3.72 -6.40 15.48
CA GLU A 115 -5.10 -6.09 15.86
C GLU A 115 -6.12 -6.67 14.90
N LEU A 116 -5.66 -7.29 13.83
CA LEU A 116 -6.51 -7.82 12.77
C LEU A 116 -6.30 -9.31 12.63
N LEU A 117 -7.38 -10.02 12.36
CA LEU A 117 -7.34 -11.44 12.07
C LEU A 117 -7.68 -11.64 10.61
N TYR A 118 -6.77 -12.22 9.87
CA TYR A 118 -6.98 -12.60 8.50
C TYR A 118 -7.00 -14.12 8.44
N GLU A 119 -8.15 -14.67 8.10
CA GLU A 119 -8.22 -16.08 7.82
C GLU A 119 -8.00 -16.27 6.35
N GLU A 120 -6.87 -16.85 6.02
CA GLU A 120 -6.68 -17.30 4.68
C GLU A 120 -7.76 -18.30 4.41
N ARG A 121 -8.66 -17.93 3.53
CA ARG A 121 -9.78 -18.79 3.24
C ARG A 121 -9.26 -20.05 2.59
N ASN A 122 -9.22 -21.07 3.34
CA ASN A 122 -8.79 -22.34 2.85
C ASN A 122 -9.97 -23.04 2.20
N ILE A 123 -10.17 -22.69 0.97
CA ILE A 123 -11.34 -23.10 0.25
C ILE A 123 -11.32 -24.53 -0.17
N ASN A 124 -10.22 -25.18 0.03
CA ASN A 124 -10.06 -26.55 -0.40
C ASN A 124 -10.63 -27.55 0.55
N MET A 125 -11.17 -27.06 1.57
CA MET A 125 -11.77 -27.97 2.52
C MET A 125 -13.07 -28.49 2.04
#